data_746e9cf065bd1b7849e05cd7e56c9647
#
_entry.id   746e9cf065bd1b7849e05cd7e56c9647
#
_cell.length_a   1.000
_cell.length_b   1.000
_cell.length_c   1.000
_cell.angle_alpha   90.00
_cell.angle_beta   90.00
_cell.angle_gamma   90.00
#
_symmetry.space_group_name_H-M   'P 1'
#
loop_
_entity.id
_entity.type
_entity.pdbx_description
1 polymer ?
#
loop_
_entity_poly.entity_id
_entity_poly.type
_entity_poly.pdbx_seq_one_letter_code
_entity_poly.pdbx_strand_id
1 'polypeptide(L)'
;MARIAGVDLPRQKRINTALTYIYGIGHPRAARILDEAKVDPMKKVQDLSEEEVNRIRTVIESEGLVEGDLRKEVSMNIKRLIEIGSYRGFRHRRNLPVRGQRTHTNARTRKGPRKGTVAQKKKATSKT
;
A
#
# COMPACT_ATOMS: atom_id res chain seq x y z
N MET A 1 -15.57 -15.17 -9.02
CA MET A 1 -14.79 -14.02 -8.56
C MET A 1 -13.31 -14.32 -8.77
N ALA A 2 -12.60 -13.49 -9.51
CA ALA A 2 -11.16 -13.70 -9.63
C ALA A 2 -10.47 -13.25 -8.34
N ARG A 3 -9.92 -14.21 -7.61
CA ARG A 3 -9.11 -13.96 -6.41
C ARG A 3 -7.67 -14.28 -6.71
N ILE A 4 -6.78 -13.29 -6.58
CA ILE A 4 -5.35 -13.42 -6.86
C ILE A 4 -4.56 -12.95 -5.64
N ALA A 5 -3.55 -13.70 -5.22
CA ALA A 5 -2.75 -13.44 -4.03
C ALA A 5 -3.59 -13.14 -2.76
N GLY A 6 -4.73 -13.82 -2.62
CA GLY A 6 -5.63 -13.61 -1.48
C GLY A 6 -6.55 -12.37 -1.58
N VAL A 7 -6.42 -11.55 -2.64
CA VAL A 7 -7.20 -10.32 -2.84
C VAL A 7 -8.31 -10.55 -3.87
N ASP A 8 -9.53 -10.13 -3.53
CA ASP A 8 -10.65 -10.15 -4.46
C ASP A 8 -10.60 -8.94 -5.39
N LEU A 9 -10.50 -9.20 -6.70
CA LEU A 9 -10.39 -8.15 -7.69
C LEU A 9 -11.76 -7.59 -8.09
N PRO A 10 -11.91 -6.27 -8.29
CA PRO A 10 -13.16 -5.64 -8.69
C PRO A 10 -13.55 -6.05 -10.12
N ARG A 11 -14.73 -6.67 -10.26
CA ARG A 11 -15.20 -7.30 -11.51
C ARG A 11 -15.31 -6.34 -12.70
N GLN A 12 -15.75 -5.11 -12.44
CA GLN A 12 -16.03 -4.12 -13.49
C GLN A 12 -14.78 -3.38 -13.99
N LYS A 13 -13.65 -3.49 -13.27
CA LYS A 13 -12.41 -2.84 -13.64
C LYS A 13 -11.64 -3.62 -14.70
N ARG A 14 -10.84 -2.90 -15.49
CA ARG A 14 -9.84 -3.49 -16.39
C ARG A 14 -8.78 -4.21 -15.56
N ILE A 15 -8.27 -5.33 -16.05
CA ILE A 15 -7.31 -6.15 -15.31
C ILE A 15 -6.04 -5.38 -14.95
N ASN A 16 -5.54 -4.52 -15.83
CA ASN A 16 -4.38 -3.65 -15.52
C ASN A 16 -4.60 -2.78 -14.27
N THR A 17 -5.79 -2.19 -14.14
CA THR A 17 -6.14 -1.39 -12.95
C THR A 17 -6.46 -2.29 -11.76
N ALA A 18 -7.11 -3.43 -11.96
CA ALA A 18 -7.49 -4.32 -10.89
C ALA A 18 -6.27 -4.93 -10.17
N LEU A 19 -5.21 -5.26 -10.88
CA LEU A 19 -3.96 -5.76 -10.28
C LEU A 19 -3.31 -4.75 -9.32
N THR A 20 -3.51 -3.46 -9.51
CA THR A 20 -2.96 -2.44 -8.58
C THR A 20 -3.63 -2.43 -7.21
N TYR A 21 -4.72 -3.17 -7.00
CA TYR A 21 -5.31 -3.37 -5.68
C TYR A 21 -4.51 -4.34 -4.82
N ILE A 22 -3.61 -5.13 -5.44
CA ILE A 22 -2.71 -6.03 -4.72
C ILE A 22 -1.50 -5.22 -4.21
N TYR A 23 -1.23 -5.29 -2.92
CA TYR A 23 -0.09 -4.60 -2.33
C TYR A 23 1.24 -5.12 -2.92
N GLY A 24 2.04 -4.19 -3.45
CA GLY A 24 3.29 -4.50 -4.13
C GLY A 24 3.20 -4.51 -5.65
N ILE A 25 1.99 -4.37 -6.22
CA ILE A 25 1.79 -4.26 -7.67
C ILE A 25 1.32 -2.84 -8.00
N GLY A 26 2.19 -2.06 -8.64
CA GLY A 26 1.85 -0.78 -9.24
C GLY A 26 1.56 -0.92 -10.73
N HIS A 27 1.14 0.17 -11.41
CA HIS A 27 0.84 0.15 -12.85
C HIS A 27 1.97 -0.42 -13.72
N PRO A 28 3.26 -0.07 -13.51
CA PRO A 28 4.35 -0.60 -14.33
C PRO A 28 4.54 -2.12 -14.14
N ARG A 29 4.39 -2.61 -12.91
CA ARG A 29 4.50 -4.04 -12.62
C ARG A 29 3.29 -4.81 -13.17
N ALA A 30 2.09 -4.26 -13.04
CA ALA A 30 0.87 -4.83 -13.61
C ALA A 30 0.98 -4.99 -15.13
N ALA A 31 1.51 -4.00 -15.84
CA ALA A 31 1.72 -4.08 -17.29
C ALA A 31 2.68 -5.21 -17.66
N ARG A 32 3.82 -5.34 -16.98
CA ARG A 32 4.80 -6.44 -17.21
C ARG A 32 4.19 -7.81 -16.95
N ILE A 33 3.46 -7.97 -15.83
CA ILE A 33 2.78 -9.24 -15.50
C ILE A 33 1.80 -9.64 -16.59
N LEU A 34 1.03 -8.70 -17.12
CA LEU A 34 0.05 -8.98 -18.17
C LEU A 34 0.71 -9.31 -19.51
N ASP A 35 1.80 -8.64 -19.85
CA ASP A 35 2.59 -8.92 -21.05
C ASP A 35 3.19 -10.33 -21.00
N GLU A 36 3.80 -10.72 -19.89
CA GLU A 36 4.37 -12.05 -19.67
C GLU A 36 3.30 -13.14 -19.64
N ALA A 37 2.15 -12.86 -19.00
CA ALA A 37 1.00 -13.77 -18.99
C ALA A 37 0.26 -13.84 -20.33
N LYS A 38 0.58 -12.97 -21.30
CA LYS A 38 -0.09 -12.83 -22.60
C LYS A 38 -1.60 -12.60 -22.46
N VAL A 39 -1.97 -11.64 -21.61
CA VAL A 39 -3.36 -11.26 -21.34
C VAL A 39 -3.56 -9.79 -21.73
N ASP A 40 -4.65 -9.51 -22.45
CA ASP A 40 -5.00 -8.15 -22.86
C ASP A 40 -5.26 -7.26 -21.65
N PRO A 41 -4.47 -6.17 -21.43
CA PRO A 41 -4.62 -5.27 -20.31
C PRO A 41 -5.96 -4.52 -20.27
N MET A 42 -6.65 -4.41 -21.41
CA MET A 42 -7.95 -3.72 -21.53
C MET A 42 -9.14 -4.60 -21.13
N LYS A 43 -8.95 -5.91 -21.05
CA LYS A 43 -9.98 -6.86 -20.68
C LYS A 43 -10.48 -6.61 -19.26
N LYS A 44 -11.78 -6.75 -19.02
CA LYS A 44 -12.34 -6.63 -17.66
C LYS A 44 -12.10 -7.91 -16.87
N VAL A 45 -12.02 -7.77 -15.54
CA VAL A 45 -11.81 -8.92 -14.64
C VAL A 45 -12.90 -9.99 -14.78
N GLN A 46 -14.14 -9.59 -15.04
CA GLN A 46 -15.26 -10.52 -15.23
C GLN A 46 -15.17 -11.38 -16.50
N ASP A 47 -14.46 -10.89 -17.51
CA ASP A 47 -14.33 -11.52 -18.84
C ASP A 47 -13.08 -12.40 -18.95
N LEU A 48 -12.31 -12.54 -17.86
CA LEU A 48 -11.13 -13.39 -17.80
C LEU A 48 -11.50 -14.87 -17.73
N SER A 49 -10.81 -15.70 -18.51
CA SER A 49 -10.88 -17.15 -18.35
C SER A 49 -10.08 -17.63 -17.13
N GLU A 50 -10.42 -18.81 -16.62
CA GLU A 50 -9.66 -19.41 -15.50
C GLU A 50 -8.19 -19.67 -15.86
N GLU A 51 -7.92 -20.02 -17.12
CA GLU A 51 -6.55 -20.20 -17.61
C GLU A 51 -5.74 -18.90 -17.59
N GLU A 52 -6.34 -17.78 -17.97
CA GLU A 52 -5.70 -16.46 -17.91
C GLU A 52 -5.41 -16.07 -16.46
N VAL A 53 -6.35 -16.30 -15.56
CA VAL A 53 -6.17 -16.04 -14.13
C VAL A 53 -5.02 -16.89 -13.55
N ASN A 54 -4.92 -18.16 -13.93
CA ASN A 54 -3.87 -19.04 -13.48
C ASN A 54 -2.49 -18.61 -14.01
N ARG A 55 -2.40 -18.21 -15.29
CA ARG A 55 -1.16 -17.65 -15.84
C ARG A 55 -0.71 -16.41 -15.09
N ILE A 56 -1.62 -15.49 -14.80
CA ILE A 56 -1.31 -14.28 -14.01
C ILE A 56 -0.80 -14.66 -12.61
N ARG A 57 -1.40 -15.65 -11.95
CA ARG A 57 -0.94 -16.14 -10.64
C ARG A 57 0.49 -16.66 -10.71
N THR A 58 0.78 -17.53 -11.66
CA THR A 58 2.11 -18.11 -11.85
C THR A 58 3.18 -17.03 -12.06
N VAL A 59 2.88 -16.03 -12.88
CA VAL A 59 3.80 -14.90 -13.12
C VAL A 59 4.02 -14.08 -11.84
N ILE A 60 2.95 -13.77 -11.07
CA ILE A 60 3.08 -13.03 -9.81
C ILE A 60 3.93 -13.78 -8.80
N GLU A 61 3.75 -15.10 -8.68
CA GLU A 61 4.52 -15.96 -7.78
C GLU A 61 6.01 -16.04 -8.18
N SER A 62 6.31 -16.01 -9.48
CA SER A 62 7.68 -16.03 -9.98
C SER A 62 8.41 -14.69 -9.87
N GLU A 63 7.70 -13.57 -10.07
CA GLU A 63 8.29 -12.22 -10.04
C GLU A 63 8.70 -11.72 -8.65
N GLY A 64 8.12 -12.26 -7.58
CA GLY A 64 8.49 -11.89 -6.22
C GLY A 64 7.31 -11.59 -5.27
N LEU A 65 7.64 -11.17 -4.08
CA LEU A 65 6.73 -11.03 -2.96
C LEU A 65 5.62 -9.99 -3.20
N VAL A 66 4.42 -10.35 -2.75
CA VAL A 66 3.24 -9.47 -2.75
C VAL A 66 2.48 -9.62 -1.43
N GLU A 67 1.57 -8.72 -1.16
CA GLU A 67 0.66 -8.72 -0.01
C GLU A 67 1.32 -9.05 1.34
N GLY A 68 0.94 -10.15 1.97
CA GLY A 68 1.39 -10.53 3.31
C GLY A 68 2.90 -10.70 3.42
N ASP A 69 3.50 -11.39 2.46
CA ASP A 69 4.94 -11.68 2.45
C ASP A 69 5.76 -10.40 2.27
N LEU A 70 5.35 -9.51 1.37
CA LEU A 70 5.98 -8.21 1.18
C LEU A 70 5.84 -7.32 2.42
N ARG A 71 4.66 -7.31 3.06
CA ARG A 71 4.44 -6.55 4.32
C ARG A 71 5.34 -7.08 5.44
N LYS A 72 5.49 -8.40 5.54
CA LYS A 72 6.38 -9.05 6.51
C LYS A 72 7.83 -8.65 6.26
N GLU A 73 8.29 -8.71 5.02
CA GLU A 73 9.66 -8.31 4.65
C GLU A 73 9.93 -6.86 5.01
N VAL A 74 9.05 -5.94 4.63
CA VAL A 74 9.17 -4.51 4.97
C VAL A 74 9.22 -4.30 6.48
N SER A 75 8.34 -4.97 7.23
CA SER A 75 8.32 -4.91 8.70
C SER A 75 9.62 -5.41 9.33
N MET A 76 10.13 -6.53 8.84
CA MET A 76 11.41 -7.08 9.31
C MET A 76 12.60 -6.16 8.99
N ASN A 77 12.61 -5.55 7.81
CA ASN A 77 13.65 -4.59 7.43
C ASN A 77 13.65 -3.35 8.34
N ILE A 78 12.46 -2.83 8.68
CA ILE A 78 12.32 -1.71 9.62
C ILE A 78 12.79 -2.14 11.03
N LYS A 79 12.38 -3.31 11.49
CA LYS A 79 12.77 -3.86 12.80
C LYS A 79 14.29 -3.99 12.88
N ARG A 80 14.93 -4.54 11.87
CA ARG A 80 16.40 -4.65 11.79
C ARG A 80 17.09 -3.30 11.88
N LEU A 81 16.59 -2.25 11.20
CA LEU A 81 17.16 -0.90 11.29
C LEU A 81 17.05 -0.32 12.70
N ILE A 82 15.97 -0.63 13.42
CA ILE A 82 15.75 -0.19 14.81
C ILE A 82 16.70 -0.93 15.76
N GLU A 83 16.88 -2.24 15.58
CA GLU A 83 17.75 -3.08 16.42
C GLU A 83 19.23 -2.71 16.28
N ILE A 84 19.69 -2.43 15.06
CA ILE A 84 21.05 -1.94 14.79
C ILE A 84 21.31 -0.55 15.39
N GLY A 85 20.26 0.19 15.80
CA GLY A 85 20.38 1.55 16.33
C GLY A 85 20.72 2.61 15.29
N SER A 86 20.46 2.33 14.00
CA SER A 86 20.73 3.27 12.92
C SER A 86 19.91 4.55 13.01
N TYR A 87 20.38 5.65 12.42
CA TYR A 87 19.63 6.90 12.35
C TYR A 87 18.24 6.71 11.73
N ARG A 88 18.14 5.92 10.66
CA ARG A 88 16.84 5.58 10.04
C ARG A 88 15.94 4.81 11.00
N GLY A 89 16.47 3.86 11.75
CA GLY A 89 15.74 3.12 12.77
C GLY A 89 15.22 4.01 13.89
N PHE A 90 16.04 4.95 14.37
CA PHE A 90 15.62 5.95 15.33
C PHE A 90 14.47 6.83 14.81
N ARG A 91 14.51 7.23 13.53
CA ARG A 91 13.42 7.99 12.90
C ARG A 91 12.15 7.14 12.80
N HIS A 92 12.25 5.87 12.45
CA HIS A 92 11.12 4.94 12.45
C HIS A 92 10.48 4.80 13.84
N ARG A 93 11.29 4.61 14.88
CA ARG A 93 10.82 4.49 16.28
C ARG A 93 10.03 5.72 16.73
N ARG A 94 10.44 6.91 16.32
CA ARG A 94 9.80 8.18 16.68
C ARG A 94 8.68 8.62 15.73
N ASN A 95 8.30 7.81 14.74
CA ASN A 95 7.32 8.17 13.72
C ASN A 95 7.64 9.50 13.02
N LEU A 96 8.92 9.71 12.71
CA LEU A 96 9.41 10.89 12.01
C LEU A 96 9.79 10.53 10.58
N PRO A 97 9.83 11.52 9.65
CA PRO A 97 10.33 11.30 8.29
C PRO A 97 11.73 10.72 8.30
N VAL A 98 11.98 9.72 7.44
CA VAL A 98 13.22 8.92 7.42
C VAL A 98 14.18 9.37 6.32
N ARG A 99 13.66 10.09 5.31
CA ARG A 99 14.40 10.50 4.10
C ARG A 99 14.85 11.96 4.12
N GLY A 100 15.14 12.53 5.28
CA GLY A 100 15.64 13.89 5.42
C GLY A 100 14.61 14.99 5.18
N GLN A 101 13.31 14.67 5.12
CA GLN A 101 12.28 15.69 4.94
C GLN A 101 12.25 16.65 6.14
N ARG A 102 11.92 17.90 5.84
CA ARG A 102 11.76 18.97 6.83
C ARG A 102 10.63 18.65 7.82
N THR A 103 10.88 18.83 9.11
CA THR A 103 9.91 18.47 10.17
C THR A 103 9.25 19.67 10.83
N HIS A 104 9.82 20.86 10.67
CA HIS A 104 9.32 22.08 11.32
C HIS A 104 7.94 22.50 10.81
N THR A 105 7.69 22.39 9.51
CA THR A 105 6.46 22.88 8.88
C THR A 105 5.47 21.75 8.60
N ASN A 106 5.79 20.83 7.72
CA ASN A 106 4.92 19.79 7.18
C ASN A 106 5.16 18.42 7.85
N ALA A 107 5.46 17.39 7.12
CA ALA A 107 5.65 16.01 7.60
C ALA A 107 4.39 15.36 8.21
N ARG A 108 3.21 15.76 7.72
CA ARG A 108 1.92 15.26 8.25
C ARG A 108 1.68 13.79 8.01
N THR A 109 2.19 13.24 6.91
CA THR A 109 2.08 11.80 6.60
C THR A 109 2.63 10.93 7.73
N ARG A 110 3.73 11.33 8.34
CA ARG A 110 4.35 10.59 9.46
C ARG A 110 3.84 11.03 10.83
N LYS A 111 3.65 12.34 11.04
CA LYS A 111 3.19 12.90 12.32
C LYS A 111 1.69 12.75 12.54
N GLY A 112 0.93 12.46 11.50
CA GLY A 112 -0.54 12.44 11.53
C GLY A 112 -1.16 13.84 11.43
N PRO A 113 -2.50 13.93 11.40
CA PRO A 113 -3.23 15.18 11.32
C PRO A 113 -2.88 16.10 12.49
N ARG A 114 -3.02 17.41 12.28
CA ARG A 114 -2.83 18.38 13.37
C ARG A 114 -3.93 18.13 14.41
N LYS A 115 -3.55 18.07 15.68
CA LYS A 115 -4.53 18.13 16.78
C LYS A 115 -5.23 19.49 16.66
N GLY A 116 -6.53 19.47 16.37
CA GLY A 116 -7.34 20.68 16.38
C GLY A 116 -7.22 21.35 17.74
N THR A 117 -7.08 22.68 17.75
CA THR A 117 -7.22 23.45 18.99
C THR A 117 -8.65 23.19 19.49
N VAL A 118 -8.78 22.57 20.65
CA VAL A 118 -10.09 22.45 21.29
C VAL A 118 -10.51 23.89 21.61
N ALA A 119 -11.43 24.45 20.81
CA ALA A 119 -12.05 25.71 21.16
C ALA A 119 -12.68 25.53 22.55
N GLN A 120 -12.16 26.21 23.55
CA GLN A 120 -12.79 26.23 24.86
C GLN A 120 -14.23 26.71 24.67
N LYS A 121 -15.17 25.80 24.84
CA LYS A 121 -16.58 26.15 24.89
C LYS A 121 -16.72 27.23 25.98
N LYS A 122 -16.93 28.51 25.61
CA LYS A 122 -17.24 29.54 26.55
C LYS A 122 -18.40 29.03 27.40
N LYS A 123 -18.18 28.79 28.68
CA LYS A 123 -19.25 28.53 29.65
C LYS A 123 -20.23 29.68 29.51
N ALA A 124 -21.44 29.37 29.08
CA ALA A 124 -22.53 30.34 29.12
C ALA A 124 -22.70 30.76 30.59
N THR A 125 -22.33 31.99 30.90
CA THR A 125 -22.65 32.60 32.18
C THR A 125 -24.16 32.66 32.25
N SER A 126 -24.74 31.84 33.14
CA SER A 126 -26.15 31.99 33.52
C SER A 126 -26.35 33.40 34.08
N LYS A 127 -27.10 34.22 33.38
CA LYS A 127 -27.62 35.45 33.94
C LYS A 127 -28.67 35.06 34.96
N THR A 128 -28.43 35.35 36.21
CA THR A 128 -29.44 35.43 37.28
C THR A 128 -30.25 36.68 37.08
#